data_a646aecf112ecb1bb90dda401b938ec7
#
_entry.id   a646aecf112ecb1bb90dda401b938ec7
#
_cell.length_a   1.000
_cell.length_b   1.000
_cell.length_c   1.000
_cell.angle_alpha   90.00
_cell.angle_beta   90.00
_cell.angle_gamma   90.00
#
_symmetry.space_group_name_H-M   'P 1'
#
loop_
_entity.id
_entity.type
_entity.pdbx_description
1 polymer ?
#
loop_
_entity_poly.entity_id
_entity_poly.type
_entity_poly.pdbx_seq_one_letter_code
_entity_poly.pdbx_strand_id
1 'polypeptide(L)'
;MKSLTLEQIIKLHDDIINKTSGSYGIRDNKMLKALVYCPFQTVFNKECYKTDLEKICKLSFELVKQHPFIDGNKRIGAHILLVLSKVNNLTFQYSQKELSDLFLKLASSEYNYNNLLNWIRGRVMNVK
;
A
#
# COMPACT_ATOMS: atom_id res chain seq x y z
N MET A 1 2.23 14.56 -4.76
CA MET A 1 1.37 13.36 -4.68
C MET A 1 0.26 13.59 -3.66
N LYS A 2 -0.95 13.22 -4.01
CA LYS A 2 -2.05 13.17 -3.05
C LYS A 2 -1.90 11.92 -2.20
N SER A 3 -1.93 12.07 -0.89
CA SER A 3 -1.75 10.95 0.03
C SER A 3 -2.91 10.88 1.03
N LEU A 4 -2.81 9.95 1.97
CA LEU A 4 -3.83 9.74 2.98
C LEU A 4 -3.26 10.05 4.36
N THR A 5 -4.10 10.60 5.22
CA THR A 5 -3.75 10.83 6.61
C THR A 5 -3.83 9.51 7.39
N LEU A 6 -3.24 9.51 8.58
CA LEU A 6 -3.32 8.36 9.48
C LEU A 6 -4.78 7.99 9.74
N GLU A 7 -5.62 9.00 10.02
CA GLU A 7 -7.04 8.78 10.32
C GLU A 7 -7.79 8.17 9.15
N GLN A 8 -7.45 8.62 7.92
CA GLN A 8 -8.07 8.06 6.71
C GLN A 8 -7.69 6.59 6.52
N ILE A 9 -6.45 6.25 6.77
CA ILE A 9 -5.99 4.86 6.65
C ILE A 9 -6.70 3.97 7.68
N ILE A 10 -6.83 4.45 8.91
CA ILE A 10 -7.54 3.72 9.96
C ILE A 10 -8.99 3.51 9.58
N LYS A 11 -9.65 4.54 9.05
CA LYS A 11 -11.04 4.42 8.63
C LYS A 11 -11.21 3.42 7.49
N LEU A 12 -10.31 3.46 6.51
CA LEU A 12 -10.35 2.49 5.41
C LEU A 12 -10.17 1.07 5.91
N HIS A 13 -9.28 0.88 6.88
CA HIS A 13 -9.09 -0.44 7.50
C HIS A 13 -10.36 -0.91 8.21
N ASP A 14 -11.00 -0.03 8.99
CA ASP A 14 -12.23 -0.37 9.68
C ASP A 14 -13.34 -0.74 8.69
N ASP A 15 -13.44 0.00 7.59
CA ASP A 15 -14.42 -0.29 6.54
C ASP A 15 -14.18 -1.67 5.91
N ILE A 16 -12.92 -2.04 5.69
CA ILE A 16 -12.56 -3.35 5.15
C ILE A 16 -12.97 -4.47 6.12
N ILE A 17 -12.66 -4.30 7.40
CA ILE A 17 -13.03 -5.29 8.43
C ILE A 17 -14.55 -5.44 8.49
N ASN A 18 -15.28 -4.33 8.44
CA ASN A 18 -16.74 -4.36 8.44
C ASN A 18 -17.31 -5.16 7.27
N LYS A 19 -16.70 -5.05 6.09
CA LYS A 19 -17.22 -5.68 4.88
C LYS A 19 -16.78 -7.12 4.71
N THR A 20 -15.60 -7.48 5.24
CA THR A 20 -15.01 -8.80 4.95
C THR A 20 -14.88 -9.70 6.16
N SER A 21 -14.96 -9.17 7.34
CA SER A 21 -14.73 -9.83 8.63
C SER A 21 -13.27 -9.69 9.09
N GLY A 22 -13.03 -10.07 10.33
CA GLY A 22 -11.72 -9.99 10.97
C GLY A 22 -11.79 -9.14 12.22
N SER A 23 -10.63 -8.84 12.76
CA SER A 23 -10.53 -8.11 14.02
C SER A 23 -10.12 -6.66 13.80
N TYR A 24 -10.79 -5.76 14.51
CA TYR A 24 -10.41 -4.36 14.57
C TYR A 24 -9.17 -4.19 15.44
N GLY A 25 -8.53 -3.05 15.31
CA GLY A 25 -7.51 -2.61 16.23
C GLY A 25 -6.15 -2.47 15.59
N ILE A 26 -5.33 -1.67 16.24
CA ILE A 26 -3.97 -1.36 15.81
C ILE A 26 -3.02 -2.16 16.71
N ARG A 27 -2.15 -2.96 16.08
CA ARG A 27 -1.14 -3.74 16.81
C ARG A 27 0.02 -2.86 17.27
N ASP A 28 0.42 -1.94 16.40
CA ASP A 28 1.58 -1.08 16.66
C ASP A 28 1.32 0.32 16.13
N ASN A 29 0.88 1.20 17.03
CA ASN A 29 0.50 2.56 16.67
C ASN A 29 1.70 3.41 16.23
N LYS A 30 2.85 3.22 16.86
CA LYS A 30 4.08 3.91 16.48
C LYS A 30 4.51 3.52 15.08
N MET A 31 4.46 2.22 14.78
CA MET A 31 4.77 1.72 13.45
C MET A 31 3.84 2.31 12.42
N LEU A 32 2.52 2.28 12.68
CA LEU A 32 1.54 2.80 11.72
C LEU A 32 1.79 4.28 11.42
N LYS A 33 2.08 5.09 12.44
CA LYS A 33 2.41 6.51 12.25
C LYS A 33 3.65 6.67 11.38
N ALA A 34 4.67 5.87 11.62
CA ALA A 34 5.91 5.93 10.84
C ALA A 34 5.64 5.57 9.37
N LEU A 35 4.78 4.59 9.12
CA LEU A 35 4.49 4.14 7.76
C LEU A 35 3.78 5.22 6.92
N VAL A 36 2.99 6.07 7.55
CA VAL A 36 2.32 7.17 6.84
C VAL A 36 3.35 8.10 6.18
N TYR A 37 4.50 8.26 6.78
CA TYR A 37 5.56 9.14 6.28
C TYR A 37 6.61 8.42 5.45
N CYS A 38 6.66 7.09 5.46
CA CYS A 38 7.73 6.36 4.79
C CYS A 38 7.85 6.65 3.28
N PRO A 39 6.77 6.95 2.54
CA PRO A 39 6.92 7.29 1.11
C PRO A 39 7.68 8.60 0.88
N PHE A 40 7.73 9.46 1.89
CA PHE A 40 8.30 10.80 1.77
C PHE A 40 9.68 10.93 2.39
N GLN A 41 10.34 9.80 2.67
CA GLN A 41 11.67 9.78 3.26
C GLN A 41 12.69 10.45 2.35
N THR A 42 13.63 11.16 2.98
CA THR A 42 14.75 11.77 2.25
C THR A 42 16.07 11.34 2.88
N VAL A 43 17.11 11.29 2.06
CA VAL A 43 18.48 11.08 2.50
C VAL A 43 19.34 12.14 1.82
N PHE A 44 20.07 12.93 2.61
CA PHE A 44 20.86 14.04 2.10
C PHE A 44 20.02 14.98 1.22
N ASN A 45 18.80 15.30 1.68
CA ASN A 45 17.84 16.17 0.99
C ASN A 45 17.35 15.64 -0.36
N LYS A 46 17.55 14.35 -0.63
CA LYS A 46 17.03 13.71 -1.84
C LYS A 46 15.94 12.72 -1.47
N GLU A 47 14.86 12.71 -2.22
CA GLU A 47 13.78 11.76 -2.01
C GLU A 47 14.25 10.33 -2.27
N CYS A 48 13.93 9.42 -1.35
CA CYS A 48 14.21 7.99 -1.54
C CYS A 48 13.30 7.39 -2.59
N TYR A 49 12.05 7.87 -2.67
CA TYR A 49 11.04 7.41 -3.62
C TYR A 49 10.58 8.62 -4.42
N LYS A 50 11.04 8.73 -5.67
CA LYS A 50 10.92 9.97 -6.43
C LYS A 50 9.59 10.12 -7.14
N THR A 51 9.02 9.03 -7.63
CA THR A 51 7.77 9.09 -8.38
C THR A 51 6.57 8.76 -7.48
N ASP A 52 5.39 9.17 -7.91
CA ASP A 52 4.15 8.84 -7.20
C ASP A 52 3.99 7.33 -7.10
N LEU A 53 4.27 6.61 -8.18
CA LEU A 53 4.16 5.15 -8.19
C LEU A 53 5.09 4.51 -7.16
N GLU A 54 6.33 4.98 -7.08
CA GLU A 54 7.28 4.47 -6.09
C GLU A 54 6.78 4.71 -4.66
N LYS A 55 6.22 5.90 -4.39
CA LYS A 55 5.69 6.24 -3.08
C LYS A 55 4.48 5.38 -2.70
N ILE A 56 3.58 5.19 -3.64
CA ILE A 56 2.36 4.39 -3.44
C ILE A 56 2.74 2.95 -3.14
N CYS A 57 3.64 2.37 -3.94
CA CYS A 57 4.10 1.01 -3.74
C CYS A 57 4.81 0.85 -2.39
N LYS A 58 5.56 1.86 -1.96
CA LYS A 58 6.26 1.81 -0.67
C LYS A 58 5.27 1.71 0.49
N LEU A 59 4.26 2.55 0.51
CA LEU A 59 3.25 2.50 1.58
C LEU A 59 2.49 1.18 1.56
N SER A 60 2.03 0.76 0.38
CA SER A 60 1.31 -0.51 0.23
C SER A 60 2.14 -1.69 0.74
N PHE A 61 3.39 -1.76 0.30
CA PHE A 61 4.30 -2.83 0.68
C PHE A 61 4.52 -2.86 2.19
N GLU A 62 4.80 -1.70 2.80
CA GLU A 62 5.09 -1.65 4.23
C GLU A 62 3.88 -2.00 5.09
N LEU A 63 2.68 -1.64 4.67
CA LEU A 63 1.46 -2.04 5.39
C LEU A 63 1.33 -3.56 5.44
N VAL A 64 1.68 -4.25 4.36
CA VAL A 64 1.65 -5.71 4.34
C VAL A 64 2.76 -6.30 5.22
N LYS A 65 3.98 -5.77 5.10
CA LYS A 65 5.17 -6.37 5.73
C LYS A 65 5.28 -6.08 7.22
N GLN A 66 4.92 -4.89 7.66
CA GLN A 66 5.14 -4.48 9.05
C GLN A 66 3.98 -4.85 9.98
N HIS A 67 2.84 -5.24 9.43
CA HIS A 67 1.68 -5.68 10.21
C HIS A 67 1.27 -4.67 11.30
N PRO A 68 1.00 -3.39 10.94
CA PRO A 68 0.66 -2.40 11.97
C PRO A 68 -0.72 -2.62 12.60
N PHE A 69 -1.63 -3.29 11.89
CA PHE A 69 -2.96 -3.62 12.42
C PHE A 69 -2.95 -5.04 12.99
N ILE A 70 -3.93 -5.33 13.83
CA ILE A 70 -4.09 -6.68 14.39
C ILE A 70 -4.44 -7.67 13.29
N ASP A 71 -5.28 -7.27 12.33
CA ASP A 71 -5.75 -8.13 11.24
C ASP A 71 -5.96 -7.28 9.99
N GLY A 72 -6.03 -7.93 8.83
CA GLY A 72 -6.35 -7.25 7.59
C GLY A 72 -5.22 -6.47 6.95
N ASN A 73 -3.96 -6.70 7.33
CA ASN A 73 -2.83 -5.94 6.79
C ASN A 73 -2.65 -6.15 5.29
N LYS A 74 -2.80 -7.37 4.81
CA LYS A 74 -2.73 -7.66 3.38
C LYS A 74 -3.85 -6.94 2.64
N ARG A 75 -5.06 -6.97 3.19
CA ARG A 75 -6.23 -6.33 2.58
C ARG A 75 -6.09 -4.82 2.52
N ILE A 76 -5.64 -4.19 3.61
CA ILE A 76 -5.45 -2.73 3.60
C ILE A 76 -4.31 -2.33 2.66
N GLY A 77 -3.24 -3.12 2.58
CA GLY A 77 -2.15 -2.86 1.64
C GLY A 77 -2.65 -2.84 0.19
N ALA A 78 -3.45 -3.84 -0.19
CA ALA A 78 -4.02 -3.91 -1.53
C ALA A 78 -4.97 -2.74 -1.79
N HIS A 79 -5.82 -2.42 -0.82
CA HIS A 79 -6.79 -1.35 -0.96
C HIS A 79 -6.12 0.02 -1.10
N ILE A 80 -5.07 0.28 -0.31
CA ILE A 80 -4.31 1.52 -0.39
C ILE A 80 -3.65 1.66 -1.77
N LEU A 81 -3.11 0.58 -2.31
CA LEU A 81 -2.55 0.61 -3.67
C LEU A 81 -3.59 1.11 -4.66
N LEU A 82 -4.81 0.58 -4.60
CA LEU A 82 -5.87 0.94 -5.53
C LEU A 82 -6.36 2.37 -5.31
N VAL A 83 -6.59 2.75 -4.06
CA VAL A 83 -7.11 4.09 -3.72
C VAL A 83 -6.11 5.17 -4.11
N LEU A 84 -4.84 5.02 -3.72
CA LEU A 84 -3.84 6.03 -4.02
C LEU A 84 -3.52 6.10 -5.51
N SER A 85 -3.55 4.98 -6.20
CA SER A 85 -3.38 4.98 -7.66
C SER A 85 -4.49 5.80 -8.31
N LYS A 86 -5.73 5.56 -7.90
CA LYS A 86 -6.88 6.26 -8.47
C LYS A 86 -6.81 7.76 -8.22
N VAL A 87 -6.53 8.19 -6.98
CA VAL A 87 -6.53 9.61 -6.66
C VAL A 87 -5.32 10.35 -7.24
N ASN A 88 -4.30 9.63 -7.68
CA ASN A 88 -3.13 10.20 -8.34
C ASN A 88 -3.13 9.94 -9.85
N ASN A 89 -4.26 9.56 -10.40
CA ASN A 89 -4.46 9.38 -11.85
C ASN A 89 -3.55 8.30 -12.46
N LEU A 90 -3.24 7.28 -11.69
CA LEU A 90 -2.50 6.12 -12.18
C LEU A 90 -3.48 4.98 -12.41
N THR A 91 -3.45 4.44 -13.62
CA THR A 91 -4.31 3.33 -14.02
C THR A 91 -3.44 2.14 -14.41
N PHE A 92 -3.80 0.95 -13.98
CA PHE A 92 -3.08 -0.25 -14.40
C PHE A 92 -4.06 -1.40 -14.58
N GLN A 93 -3.67 -2.34 -15.44
CA GLN A 93 -4.50 -3.51 -15.75
C GLN A 93 -4.23 -4.63 -14.77
N TYR A 94 -5.32 -5.21 -14.24
CA TYR A 94 -5.22 -6.37 -13.38
C TYR A 94 -6.57 -7.08 -13.32
N SER A 95 -6.54 -8.38 -13.02
CA SER A 95 -7.74 -9.09 -12.61
C SER A 95 -7.71 -9.23 -11.08
N GLN A 96 -8.87 -9.51 -10.49
CA GLN A 96 -8.94 -9.72 -9.04
C GLN A 96 -8.03 -10.88 -8.61
N LYS A 97 -7.98 -11.94 -9.42
CA LYS A 97 -7.12 -13.08 -9.12
C LYS A 97 -5.64 -12.68 -9.15
N GLU A 98 -5.22 -11.92 -10.14
CA GLU A 98 -3.84 -11.46 -10.26
C GLU A 98 -3.45 -10.58 -9.07
N LEU A 99 -4.33 -9.68 -8.67
CA LEU A 99 -4.07 -8.80 -7.53
C LEU A 99 -3.98 -9.61 -6.23
N SER A 100 -4.89 -10.56 -6.04
CA SER A 100 -4.89 -11.43 -4.87
C SER A 100 -3.61 -12.26 -4.80
N ASP A 101 -3.19 -12.84 -5.92
CA ASP A 101 -1.94 -13.63 -5.99
C ASP A 101 -0.72 -12.75 -5.67
N LEU A 102 -0.70 -11.52 -6.16
CA LEU A 102 0.37 -10.57 -5.88
C LEU A 102 0.52 -10.33 -4.37
N PHE A 103 -0.60 -10.05 -3.69
CA PHE A 103 -0.55 -9.72 -2.27
C PHE A 103 -0.31 -10.95 -1.40
N LEU A 104 -0.68 -12.14 -1.86
CA LEU A 104 -0.26 -13.38 -1.19
C LEU A 104 1.26 -13.54 -1.23
N LYS A 105 1.87 -13.25 -2.37
CA LYS A 105 3.33 -13.33 -2.53
C LYS A 105 4.06 -12.28 -1.69
N LEU A 106 3.50 -11.09 -1.58
CA LEU A 106 4.05 -10.05 -0.71
C LEU A 106 3.97 -10.49 0.76
N ALA A 107 2.81 -10.98 1.18
CA ALA A 107 2.60 -11.40 2.56
C ALA A 107 3.50 -12.57 2.95
N SER A 108 3.78 -13.49 2.03
CA SER A 108 4.63 -14.65 2.28
C SER A 108 6.13 -14.35 2.16
N SER A 109 6.49 -13.12 1.81
CA SER A 109 7.87 -12.68 1.57
C SER A 109 8.50 -13.28 0.31
N GLU A 110 7.70 -13.92 -0.54
CA GLU A 110 8.17 -14.37 -1.84
C GLU A 110 8.51 -13.18 -2.74
N TYR A 111 7.73 -12.09 -2.63
CA TYR A 111 7.97 -10.85 -3.34
C TYR A 111 8.40 -9.75 -2.37
N ASN A 112 9.35 -8.92 -2.81
CA ASN A 112 9.80 -7.74 -2.07
C ASN A 112 9.23 -6.47 -2.71
N TYR A 113 9.66 -5.30 -2.21
CA TYR A 113 9.22 -4.01 -2.73
C TYR A 113 9.51 -3.86 -4.23
N ASN A 114 10.70 -4.24 -4.67
CA ASN A 114 11.05 -4.11 -6.09
C ASN A 114 10.18 -5.00 -6.97
N ASN A 115 9.81 -6.18 -6.49
CA ASN A 115 8.90 -7.06 -7.23
C ASN A 115 7.53 -6.40 -7.39
N LEU A 116 7.01 -5.77 -6.32
CA LEU A 116 5.75 -5.05 -6.39
C LEU A 116 5.83 -3.90 -7.40
N LEU A 117 6.87 -3.09 -7.29
CA LEU A 117 7.05 -1.94 -8.17
C LEU A 117 7.11 -2.36 -9.64
N ASN A 118 7.89 -3.40 -9.94
CA ASN A 118 8.02 -3.90 -11.30
C ASN A 118 6.71 -4.51 -11.82
N TRP A 119 5.96 -5.18 -10.95
CA TRP A 119 4.66 -5.75 -11.31
C TRP A 119 3.71 -4.63 -11.78
N ILE A 120 3.64 -3.54 -11.01
CA ILE A 120 2.79 -2.39 -11.36
C ILE A 120 3.31 -1.71 -12.63
N ARG A 121 4.63 -1.47 -12.72
CA ARG A 121 5.22 -0.80 -13.89
C ARG A 121 4.88 -1.50 -15.20
N GLY A 122 4.86 -2.81 -15.18
CA GLY A 122 4.52 -3.59 -16.36
C GLY A 122 3.05 -3.50 -16.76
N ARG A 123 2.20 -2.93 -15.91
CA ARG A 123 0.74 -2.91 -16.10
C ARG A 123 0.16 -1.51 -16.17
N VAL A 124 0.97 -0.47 -15.96
CA VAL A 124 0.46 0.90 -15.99
C VAL A 124 -0.01 1.24 -17.40
N MET A 125 -1.21 1.78 -17.48
CA MET A 125 -1.86 2.21 -18.72
C MET A 125 -1.93 3.72 -18.80
N ASN A 126 -1.25 4.43 -17.96
CA ASN A 126 -1.37 5.86 -17.86
C ASN A 126 -0.79 6.51 -19.08
N VAL A 127 -1.61 7.25 -19.71
CA VAL A 127 -1.23 7.93 -20.91
C VAL A 127 -1.20 9.39 -20.61
N LYS A 128 -0.72 10.00 -20.69
CA LYS A 128 -0.82 11.20 -20.43
C LYS A 128 -1.09 11.96 -21.01
#